data_e8811c7911fd069d022eb84a364a7b83
#
_entry.id   e8811c7911fd069d022eb84a364a7b83
#
_cell.length_a   1.000
_cell.length_b   1.000
_cell.length_c   1.000
_cell.angle_alpha   90.00
_cell.angle_beta   90.00
_cell.angle_gamma   90.00
#
_symmetry.space_group_name_H-M   'P 1'
#
loop_
_entity.id
_entity.type
_entity.pdbx_description
1 polymer ?
#
loop_
_entity_poly.entity_id
_entity_poly.type
_entity_poly.pdbx_seq_one_letter_code
_entity_poly.pdbx_strand_id
1 'polypeptide(L)'
;MQINDSLTTDDWMEVYNKLVYWELELESSQVAMTDMLRMQKEEANNAFAKFVKKNYVDWIQNPADRPLMSPDLFKKKVFPMLDNDEKVFFILIDNFRLDQWRVVKELLTEYFTFDESLYYSILPTATQYARNSIFSGLMPSQIEQMFPDLWVDEESEEGKNLNEAPLIQTQIGRASCRERVSSPV
;
A
#
# COMPACT_ATOMS: atom_id res chain seq x y z
N MET A 1 18.69 -9.16 -13.95
CA MET A 1 17.95 -9.43 -12.71
C MET A 1 17.51 -10.88 -12.78
N GLN A 2 17.80 -11.70 -11.74
CA GLN A 2 17.34 -13.10 -11.74
C GLN A 2 16.02 -13.18 -10.93
N ILE A 3 14.95 -13.50 -11.62
CA ILE A 3 13.66 -13.79 -11.00
C ILE A 3 13.61 -15.29 -10.70
N ASN A 4 13.42 -15.66 -9.44
CA ASN A 4 13.35 -17.05 -9.00
C ASN A 4 12.35 -17.22 -7.84
N ASP A 5 12.05 -18.46 -7.49
CA ASP A 5 11.02 -18.79 -6.48
C ASP A 5 11.44 -18.52 -5.02
N SER A 6 12.68 -18.07 -4.77
CA SER A 6 13.21 -17.78 -3.43
C SER A 6 13.10 -16.30 -3.04
N LEU A 7 12.60 -15.44 -3.93
CA LEU A 7 12.46 -14.01 -3.64
C LEU A 7 11.52 -13.76 -2.47
N THR A 8 11.99 -12.93 -1.54
CA THR A 8 11.23 -12.44 -0.38
C THR A 8 10.32 -11.28 -0.79
N THR A 9 9.50 -10.81 0.14
CA THR A 9 8.67 -9.60 -0.02
C THR A 9 9.52 -8.37 -0.33
N ASP A 10 10.65 -8.21 0.34
CA ASP A 10 11.55 -7.07 0.13
C ASP A 10 12.27 -7.16 -1.22
N ASP A 11 12.70 -8.35 -1.62
CA ASP A 11 13.27 -8.57 -2.95
C ASP A 11 12.30 -8.18 -4.07
N TRP A 12 11.01 -8.49 -3.92
CA TRP A 12 9.99 -8.10 -4.89
C TRP A 12 9.78 -6.58 -4.95
N MET A 13 9.88 -5.87 -3.84
CA MET A 13 9.86 -4.40 -3.83
C MET A 13 11.08 -3.83 -4.59
N GLU A 14 12.27 -4.43 -4.42
CA GLU A 14 13.45 -4.04 -5.20
C GLU A 14 13.31 -4.34 -6.69
N VAL A 15 12.77 -5.52 -7.03
CA VAL A 15 12.48 -5.88 -8.43
C VAL A 15 11.59 -4.84 -9.07
N TYR A 16 10.50 -4.46 -8.41
CA TYR A 16 9.58 -3.45 -8.90
C TYR A 16 10.24 -2.08 -9.07
N ASN A 17 11.00 -1.62 -8.08
CA ASN A 17 11.75 -0.37 -8.16
C ASN A 17 12.73 -0.35 -9.35
N LYS A 18 13.45 -1.45 -9.57
CA LYS A 18 14.39 -1.58 -10.70
C LYS A 18 13.68 -1.56 -12.05
N LEU A 19 12.52 -2.22 -12.17
CA LEU A 19 11.74 -2.21 -13.40
C LEU A 19 11.23 -0.80 -13.75
N VAL A 20 10.71 -0.07 -12.75
CA VAL A 20 10.26 1.31 -12.93
C VAL A 20 11.42 2.24 -13.28
N TYR A 21 12.58 2.08 -12.63
CA TYR A 21 13.78 2.84 -12.95
C TYR A 21 14.19 2.64 -14.43
N TRP A 22 14.29 1.40 -14.88
CA TRP A 22 14.68 1.12 -16.27
C TRP A 22 13.60 1.55 -17.28
N GLU A 23 12.34 1.56 -16.91
CA GLU A 23 11.25 2.06 -17.75
C GLU A 23 11.46 3.55 -18.07
N LEU A 24 11.78 4.36 -17.07
CA LEU A 24 12.06 5.79 -17.23
C LEU A 24 13.36 6.04 -17.99
N GLU A 25 14.43 5.31 -17.66
CA GLU A 25 15.74 5.48 -18.34
C GLU A 25 15.68 5.08 -19.82
N LEU A 26 14.87 4.09 -20.18
CA LEU A 26 14.79 3.57 -21.54
C LEU A 26 13.68 4.23 -22.37
N GLU A 27 12.89 5.14 -21.81
CA GLU A 27 11.80 5.82 -22.54
C GLU A 27 12.29 6.52 -23.82
N SER A 28 13.54 6.98 -23.81
CA SER A 28 14.20 7.64 -24.98
C SER A 28 15.14 6.72 -25.78
N SER A 29 15.19 5.40 -25.47
CA SER A 29 16.19 4.49 -26.02
C SER A 29 15.74 3.71 -27.26
N GLN A 30 16.67 2.91 -27.80
CA GLN A 30 16.44 2.08 -28.99
C GLN A 30 15.39 0.99 -28.76
N VAL A 31 14.58 0.70 -29.76
CA VAL A 31 13.46 -0.27 -29.77
C VAL A 31 13.82 -1.64 -29.16
N ALA A 32 15.03 -2.14 -29.45
CA ALA A 32 15.48 -3.47 -28.97
C ALA A 32 15.58 -3.55 -27.43
N MET A 33 16.01 -2.47 -26.76
CA MET A 33 16.10 -2.43 -25.30
C MET A 33 14.71 -2.34 -24.64
N THR A 34 13.78 -1.64 -25.28
CA THR A 34 12.38 -1.54 -24.84
C THR A 34 11.68 -2.90 -24.91
N ASP A 35 11.91 -3.68 -25.96
CA ASP A 35 11.35 -5.04 -26.08
C ASP A 35 11.90 -5.99 -25.01
N MET A 36 13.20 -5.91 -24.70
CA MET A 36 13.80 -6.70 -23.64
C MET A 36 13.19 -6.35 -22.27
N LEU A 37 13.03 -5.07 -21.98
CA LEU A 37 12.39 -4.62 -20.74
C LEU A 37 10.94 -5.12 -20.64
N ARG A 38 10.18 -5.06 -21.74
CA ARG A 38 8.81 -5.58 -21.79
C ARG A 38 8.76 -7.07 -21.44
N MET A 39 9.64 -7.88 -22.02
CA MET A 39 9.73 -9.31 -21.70
C MET A 39 10.07 -9.54 -20.23
N GLN A 40 11.00 -8.77 -19.66
CA GLN A 40 11.33 -8.86 -18.22
C GLN A 40 10.16 -8.46 -17.32
N LYS A 41 9.38 -7.44 -17.69
CA LYS A 41 8.16 -7.05 -16.96
C LYS A 41 7.11 -8.16 -17.00
N GLU A 42 6.91 -8.81 -18.14
CA GLU A 42 5.97 -9.93 -18.28
C GLU A 42 6.43 -11.14 -17.44
N GLU A 43 7.71 -11.48 -17.44
CA GLU A 43 8.28 -12.54 -16.60
C GLU A 43 8.10 -12.21 -15.11
N ALA A 44 8.46 -10.99 -14.69
CA ALA A 44 8.29 -10.52 -13.33
C ALA A 44 6.82 -10.57 -12.88
N ASN A 45 5.91 -10.13 -13.71
CA ASN A 45 4.47 -10.13 -13.42
C ASN A 45 3.94 -11.56 -13.20
N ASN A 46 4.33 -12.50 -14.08
CA ASN A 46 3.92 -13.88 -13.96
C ASN A 46 4.49 -14.56 -12.71
N ALA A 47 5.75 -14.28 -12.37
CA ALA A 47 6.39 -14.82 -11.17
C ALA A 47 5.80 -14.18 -9.89
N PHE A 48 5.58 -12.87 -9.89
CA PHE A 48 4.96 -12.16 -8.78
C PHE A 48 3.53 -12.63 -8.51
N ALA A 49 2.74 -12.88 -9.56
CA ALA A 49 1.40 -13.42 -9.40
C ALA A 49 1.41 -14.79 -8.71
N LYS A 50 2.38 -15.66 -9.04
CA LYS A 50 2.56 -16.95 -8.35
C LYS A 50 2.99 -16.76 -6.89
N PHE A 51 3.92 -15.84 -6.64
CA PHE A 51 4.37 -15.48 -5.30
C PHE A 51 3.22 -15.00 -4.42
N VAL A 52 2.41 -14.05 -4.91
CA VAL A 52 1.24 -13.55 -4.19
C VAL A 52 0.23 -14.67 -3.95
N LYS A 53 -0.10 -15.45 -4.97
CA LYS A 53 -1.04 -16.58 -4.84
C LYS A 53 -0.61 -17.58 -3.76
N LYS A 54 0.69 -17.81 -3.61
CA LYS A 54 1.26 -18.73 -2.61
C LYS A 54 1.16 -18.17 -1.18
N ASN A 55 1.38 -16.86 -1.00
CA ASN A 55 1.60 -16.25 0.31
C ASN A 55 0.39 -15.45 0.84
N TYR A 56 -0.51 -14.97 -0.03
CA TYR A 56 -1.52 -13.97 0.33
C TYR A 56 -2.50 -14.45 1.41
N VAL A 57 -2.91 -15.71 1.37
CA VAL A 57 -3.82 -16.28 2.38
C VAL A 57 -3.16 -16.30 3.76
N ASP A 58 -1.87 -16.68 3.80
CA ASP A 58 -1.09 -16.67 5.03
C ASP A 58 -0.95 -15.23 5.59
N TRP A 59 -0.68 -14.24 4.74
CA TRP A 59 -0.62 -12.84 5.16
C TRP A 59 -1.92 -12.31 5.76
N ILE A 60 -3.07 -12.79 5.28
CA ILE A 60 -4.37 -12.43 5.85
C ILE A 60 -4.55 -13.08 7.22
N GLN A 61 -4.18 -14.35 7.36
CA GLN A 61 -4.38 -15.15 8.57
C GLN A 61 -3.38 -14.81 9.68
N ASN A 62 -2.15 -14.41 9.32
CA ASN A 62 -1.05 -14.12 10.24
C ASN A 62 -0.57 -12.66 10.14
N PRO A 63 -1.35 -11.69 10.66
CA PRO A 63 -1.03 -10.26 10.54
C PRO A 63 0.29 -9.83 11.21
N ALA A 64 0.82 -10.63 12.15
CA ALA A 64 2.06 -10.32 12.86
C ALA A 64 3.30 -10.48 11.96
N ASP A 65 3.28 -11.49 11.08
CA ASP A 65 4.43 -11.90 10.27
C ASP A 65 4.35 -11.47 8.80
N ARG A 66 3.26 -10.80 8.41
CA ARG A 66 3.06 -10.34 7.04
C ARG A 66 3.87 -9.07 6.71
N PRO A 67 4.16 -8.82 5.43
CA PRO A 67 4.71 -7.53 5.00
C PRO A 67 3.76 -6.38 5.35
N LEU A 68 4.25 -5.14 5.26
CA LEU A 68 3.40 -3.96 5.43
C LEU A 68 2.29 -3.96 4.37
N MET A 69 1.02 -3.95 4.82
CA MET A 69 -0.14 -3.95 3.95
C MET A 69 -1.05 -2.73 4.20
N SER A 70 -2.03 -2.51 3.32
CA SER A 70 -2.97 -1.38 3.41
C SER A 70 -3.52 -1.10 4.82
N PRO A 71 -4.04 -2.10 5.58
CA PRO A 71 -4.59 -1.83 6.92
C PRO A 71 -3.53 -1.52 7.99
N ASP A 72 -2.25 -1.71 7.70
CA ASP A 72 -1.17 -1.49 8.66
C ASP A 72 -0.58 -0.08 8.62
N LEU A 73 -0.85 0.70 7.55
CA LEU A 73 -0.16 1.95 7.25
C LEU A 73 -0.27 2.97 8.38
N PHE A 74 -1.47 3.29 8.84
CA PHE A 74 -1.63 4.26 9.93
C PHE A 74 -0.94 3.79 11.21
N LYS A 75 -1.16 2.53 11.60
CA LYS A 75 -0.61 1.98 12.83
C LYS A 75 0.92 1.93 12.84
N LYS A 76 1.53 1.57 11.69
CA LYS A 76 2.99 1.35 11.61
C LYS A 76 3.77 2.58 11.13
N LYS A 77 3.13 3.53 10.45
CA LYS A 77 3.82 4.67 9.83
C LYS A 77 3.34 6.03 10.34
N VAL A 78 2.04 6.21 10.61
CA VAL A 78 1.48 7.53 10.96
C VAL A 78 1.37 7.71 12.47
N PHE A 79 0.79 6.77 13.19
CA PHE A 79 0.59 6.91 14.63
C PHE A 79 1.90 7.10 15.42
N PRO A 80 3.01 6.38 15.12
CA PRO A 80 4.27 6.64 15.81
C PRO A 80 4.81 8.07 15.66
N MET A 81 4.50 8.76 14.54
CA MET A 81 4.86 10.18 14.38
C MET A 81 3.98 11.08 15.26
N LEU A 82 2.68 10.78 15.34
CA LEU A 82 1.75 11.52 16.20
C LEU A 82 2.07 11.34 17.69
N ASP A 83 2.52 10.14 18.10
CA ASP A 83 2.93 9.85 19.48
C ASP A 83 4.19 10.65 19.87
N ASN A 84 5.00 11.08 18.91
CA ASN A 84 6.15 11.96 19.07
C ASN A 84 5.81 13.46 18.97
N ASP A 85 4.53 13.84 19.04
CA ASP A 85 4.04 15.23 18.87
C ASP A 85 4.37 15.86 17.50
N GLU A 86 4.64 15.05 16.48
CA GLU A 86 4.90 15.54 15.13
C GLU A 86 3.60 15.98 14.46
N LYS A 87 3.65 17.07 13.69
CA LYS A 87 2.53 17.50 12.85
C LYS A 87 2.54 16.72 11.54
N VAL A 88 1.51 15.92 11.30
CA VAL A 88 1.41 15.05 10.15
C VAL A 88 0.31 15.50 9.20
N PHE A 89 0.63 15.63 7.91
CA PHE A 89 -0.34 15.74 6.81
C PHE A 89 -0.32 14.42 6.03
N PHE A 90 -1.41 13.68 6.10
CA PHE A 90 -1.57 12.46 5.31
C PHE A 90 -2.26 12.81 3.98
N ILE A 91 -1.52 12.64 2.88
CA ILE A 91 -2.02 12.91 1.53
C ILE A 91 -2.12 11.60 0.78
N LEU A 92 -3.32 11.18 0.42
CA LEU A 92 -3.55 10.01 -0.41
C LEU A 92 -3.92 10.45 -1.82
N ILE A 93 -3.08 10.06 -2.77
CA ILE A 93 -3.31 10.32 -4.20
C ILE A 93 -3.71 9.00 -4.84
N ASP A 94 -4.97 8.90 -5.22
CA ASP A 94 -5.52 7.71 -5.86
C ASP A 94 -4.99 7.55 -7.29
N ASN A 95 -4.79 6.29 -7.70
CA ASN A 95 -4.29 5.94 -9.04
C ASN A 95 -2.95 6.62 -9.44
N PHE A 96 -2.14 7.01 -8.45
CA PHE A 96 -0.84 7.62 -8.68
C PHE A 96 0.25 6.55 -8.69
N ARG A 97 0.89 6.35 -9.84
CA ARG A 97 1.87 5.29 -10.04
C ARG A 97 3.27 5.70 -9.59
N LEU A 98 4.12 4.70 -9.33
CA LEU A 98 5.51 4.94 -8.91
C LEU A 98 6.37 5.66 -9.97
N ASP A 99 6.15 5.37 -11.24
CA ASP A 99 6.81 6.08 -12.35
C ASP A 99 6.47 7.58 -12.35
N GLN A 100 5.20 7.92 -12.17
CA GLN A 100 4.74 9.30 -12.03
C GLN A 100 5.35 9.97 -10.79
N TRP A 101 5.37 9.26 -9.65
CA TRP A 101 6.02 9.75 -8.45
C TRP A 101 7.50 10.05 -8.66
N ARG A 102 8.24 9.19 -9.34
CA ARG A 102 9.67 9.39 -9.61
C ARG A 102 9.94 10.70 -10.35
N VAL A 103 9.09 11.03 -11.33
CA VAL A 103 9.19 12.30 -12.08
C VAL A 103 8.82 13.50 -11.18
N VAL A 104 7.72 13.42 -10.45
CA VAL A 104 7.26 14.51 -9.58
C VAL A 104 8.22 14.74 -8.42
N LYS A 105 8.78 13.68 -7.85
CA LYS A 105 9.72 13.75 -6.72
C LYS A 105 10.92 14.65 -7.04
N GLU A 106 11.47 14.60 -8.24
CA GLU A 106 12.61 15.44 -8.64
C GLU A 106 12.30 16.93 -8.50
N LEU A 107 11.07 17.34 -8.85
CA LEU A 107 10.63 18.74 -8.75
C LEU A 107 10.43 19.18 -7.28
N LEU A 108 10.25 18.25 -6.38
CA LEU A 108 9.99 18.52 -4.95
C LEU A 108 11.25 18.47 -4.09
N THR A 109 12.39 18.00 -4.61
CA THR A 109 13.65 17.84 -3.84
C THR A 109 14.21 19.15 -3.29
N GLU A 110 13.86 20.30 -3.88
CA GLU A 110 14.25 21.62 -3.37
C GLU A 110 13.50 21.99 -2.06
N TYR A 111 12.33 21.40 -1.82
CA TYR A 111 11.44 21.78 -0.73
C TYR A 111 11.33 20.72 0.37
N PHE A 112 11.59 19.45 0.04
CA PHE A 112 11.34 18.32 0.92
C PHE A 112 12.50 17.34 0.93
N THR A 113 12.72 16.71 2.07
CA THR A 113 13.50 15.47 2.18
C THR A 113 12.55 14.28 2.16
N PHE A 114 12.96 13.18 1.50
CA PHE A 114 12.10 12.03 1.28
C PHE A 114 12.66 10.78 1.96
N ASP A 115 11.81 10.13 2.74
CA ASP A 115 11.96 8.73 3.13
C ASP A 115 10.91 7.92 2.37
N GLU A 116 11.35 6.99 1.51
CA GLU A 116 10.48 6.28 0.58
C GLU A 116 10.44 4.79 0.91
N SER A 117 9.23 4.28 1.03
CA SER A 117 9.01 2.85 1.22
C SER A 117 7.80 2.38 0.42
N LEU A 118 7.80 1.09 0.07
CA LEU A 118 6.68 0.43 -0.60
C LEU A 118 5.87 -0.38 0.42
N TYR A 119 4.63 -0.69 0.08
CA TYR A 119 3.77 -1.61 0.82
C TYR A 119 2.97 -2.48 -0.14
N TYR A 120 2.43 -3.58 0.36
CA TYR A 120 1.53 -4.44 -0.39
C TYR A 120 0.09 -3.97 -0.23
N SER A 121 -0.56 -3.62 -1.32
CA SER A 121 -2.00 -3.36 -1.30
C SER A 121 -2.76 -4.66 -1.04
N ILE A 122 -3.92 -4.55 -0.40
CA ILE A 122 -4.84 -5.68 -0.32
C ILE A 122 -5.43 -5.99 -1.70
N LEU A 123 -5.91 -7.20 -1.89
CA LEU A 123 -6.60 -7.64 -3.09
C LEU A 123 -8.10 -7.86 -2.80
N PRO A 124 -8.98 -7.40 -3.69
CA PRO A 124 -8.69 -6.59 -4.87
C PRO A 124 -8.22 -5.17 -4.52
N THR A 125 -7.43 -4.57 -5.41
CA THR A 125 -6.88 -3.22 -5.23
C THR A 125 -7.90 -2.11 -5.52
N ALA A 126 -9.17 -2.47 -5.73
CA ALA A 126 -10.23 -1.51 -5.98
C ALA A 126 -10.36 -0.50 -4.84
N THR A 127 -10.67 0.74 -5.19
CA THR A 127 -10.66 1.90 -4.29
C THR A 127 -11.49 1.66 -3.01
N GLN A 128 -12.71 1.15 -3.14
CA GLN A 128 -13.59 0.89 -2.00
C GLN A 128 -13.02 -0.13 -0.99
N TYR A 129 -12.16 -1.04 -1.43
CA TYR A 129 -11.49 -2.00 -0.54
C TYR A 129 -10.16 -1.47 -0.02
N ALA A 130 -9.25 -1.11 -0.93
CA ALA A 130 -7.89 -0.72 -0.57
C ALA A 130 -7.84 0.58 0.25
N ARG A 131 -8.54 1.64 -0.17
CA ARG A 131 -8.59 2.91 0.57
C ARG A 131 -9.28 2.77 1.91
N ASN A 132 -10.46 2.13 1.93
CA ASN A 132 -11.17 1.92 3.19
C ASN A 132 -10.36 1.10 4.18
N SER A 133 -9.56 0.14 3.70
CA SER A 133 -8.62 -0.60 4.58
C SER A 133 -7.51 0.27 5.14
N ILE A 134 -6.97 1.21 4.37
CA ILE A 134 -5.99 2.19 4.86
C ILE A 134 -6.60 3.02 6.00
N PHE A 135 -7.77 3.64 5.77
CA PHE A 135 -8.39 4.55 6.72
C PHE A 135 -9.02 3.87 7.92
N SER A 136 -9.49 2.63 7.78
CA SER A 136 -10.05 1.87 8.90
C SER A 136 -9.01 1.09 9.71
N GLY A 137 -7.87 0.74 9.10
CA GLY A 137 -6.92 -0.23 9.68
C GLY A 137 -7.46 -1.65 9.77
N LEU A 138 -8.43 -2.00 8.92
CA LEU A 138 -9.13 -3.28 8.90
C LEU A 138 -9.15 -3.88 7.51
N MET A 139 -9.33 -5.19 7.42
CA MET A 139 -9.64 -5.87 6.17
C MET A 139 -11.11 -5.62 5.78
N PRO A 140 -11.46 -5.67 4.48
CA PRO A 140 -12.82 -5.40 4.00
C PRO A 140 -13.92 -6.15 4.75
N SER A 141 -13.76 -7.46 4.95
CA SER A 141 -14.73 -8.28 5.70
C SER A 141 -14.89 -7.85 7.18
N GLN A 142 -13.84 -7.29 7.77
CA GLN A 142 -13.90 -6.75 9.13
C GLN A 142 -14.62 -5.39 9.15
N ILE A 143 -14.47 -4.58 8.11
CA ILE A 143 -15.23 -3.31 7.97
C ILE A 143 -16.72 -3.62 7.86
N GLU A 144 -17.09 -4.52 6.96
CA GLU A 144 -18.48 -4.96 6.77
C GLU A 144 -19.11 -5.47 8.08
N GLN A 145 -18.38 -6.29 8.83
CA GLN A 145 -18.86 -6.87 10.08
C GLN A 145 -18.97 -5.85 11.22
N MET A 146 -17.98 -4.96 11.37
CA MET A 146 -17.89 -4.04 12.51
C MET A 146 -18.58 -2.71 12.27
N PHE A 147 -18.68 -2.29 11.01
CA PHE A 147 -19.21 -1.00 10.58
C PHE A 147 -20.09 -1.15 9.33
N PRO A 148 -21.18 -1.92 9.41
CA PRO A 148 -22.05 -2.20 8.24
C PRO A 148 -22.59 -0.92 7.61
N ASP A 149 -22.85 0.12 8.37
CA ASP A 149 -23.32 1.43 7.89
C ASP A 149 -22.26 2.21 7.09
N LEU A 150 -20.97 1.84 7.21
CA LEU A 150 -19.84 2.42 6.47
C LEU A 150 -19.36 1.50 5.34
N TRP A 151 -19.97 0.33 5.22
CA TRP A 151 -19.70 -0.60 4.14
C TRP A 151 -20.53 -0.27 2.90
N VAL A 152 -19.91 -0.28 1.74
CA VAL A 152 -20.57 -0.01 0.47
C VAL A 152 -20.30 -1.17 -0.47
N ASP A 153 -21.36 -1.84 -0.92
CA ASP A 153 -21.28 -2.96 -1.84
C ASP A 153 -20.78 -2.58 -3.25
N GLU A 154 -20.25 -3.55 -3.97
CA GLU A 154 -19.79 -3.37 -5.35
C GLU A 154 -20.89 -2.88 -6.30
N GLU A 155 -22.11 -3.29 -6.06
CA GLU A 155 -23.29 -2.95 -6.88
C GLU A 155 -23.75 -1.50 -6.67
N SER A 156 -23.31 -0.84 -5.61
CA SER A 156 -23.64 0.56 -5.35
C SER A 156 -22.89 1.49 -6.32
N GLU A 157 -23.62 2.29 -7.06
CA GLU A 157 -23.05 3.27 -7.99
C GLU A 157 -22.49 4.51 -7.25
N GLU A 158 -22.95 4.77 -6.03
CA GLU A 158 -22.58 5.95 -5.24
C GLU A 158 -21.95 5.57 -3.89
N GLY A 159 -21.15 6.47 -3.36
CA GLY A 159 -20.69 6.38 -1.95
C GLY A 159 -19.42 5.58 -1.68
N LYS A 160 -18.79 4.98 -2.69
CA LYS A 160 -17.60 4.09 -2.52
C LYS A 160 -16.41 4.77 -1.84
N ASN A 161 -16.34 6.09 -1.85
CA ASN A 161 -15.22 6.90 -1.34
C ASN A 161 -15.65 7.98 -0.34
N LEU A 162 -16.83 7.85 0.27
CA LEU A 162 -17.37 8.87 1.18
C LEU A 162 -17.10 8.57 2.66
N ASN A 163 -16.59 7.38 2.96
CA ASN A 163 -16.49 6.87 4.33
C ASN A 163 -15.08 6.94 4.94
N GLU A 164 -14.09 7.56 4.27
CA GLU A 164 -12.73 7.66 4.80
C GLU A 164 -12.69 8.45 6.13
N ALA A 165 -13.39 9.59 6.22
CA ALA A 165 -13.40 10.39 7.44
C ALA A 165 -14.00 9.66 8.65
N PRO A 166 -15.18 9.04 8.58
CA PRO A 166 -15.68 8.23 9.68
C PRO A 166 -14.83 6.99 9.96
N LEU A 167 -14.24 6.35 8.95
CA LEU A 167 -13.35 5.19 9.14
C LEU A 167 -12.08 5.57 9.90
N ILE A 168 -11.41 6.67 9.56
CA ILE A 168 -10.21 7.12 10.31
C ILE A 168 -10.55 7.52 11.73
N GLN A 169 -11.71 8.13 11.98
CA GLN A 169 -12.16 8.44 13.33
C GLN A 169 -12.32 7.17 14.18
N THR A 170 -12.90 6.10 13.61
CA THR A 170 -12.99 4.81 14.31
C THR A 170 -11.62 4.20 14.58
N GLN A 171 -10.66 4.35 13.67
CA GLN A 171 -9.31 3.85 13.84
C GLN A 171 -8.56 4.58 14.97
N ILE A 172 -8.62 5.91 15.00
CA ILE A 172 -8.04 6.74 16.07
C ILE A 172 -8.69 6.41 17.42
N GLY A 173 -10.02 6.28 17.46
CA GLY A 173 -10.75 5.91 18.68
C GLY A 173 -10.30 4.55 19.23
N ARG A 174 -10.07 3.56 18.39
CA ARG A 174 -9.55 2.25 18.81
C ARG A 174 -8.10 2.30 19.30
N ALA A 175 -7.25 3.14 18.69
CA ALA A 175 -5.88 3.33 19.13
C ALA A 175 -5.86 3.93 20.55
N SER A 176 -6.55 5.03 20.78
CA SER A 176 -6.62 5.70 22.09
C SER A 176 -7.29 4.86 23.20
N CYS A 177 -8.19 3.93 22.86
CA CYS A 177 -8.75 2.98 23.81
C CYS A 177 -7.73 1.92 24.27
N ARG A 178 -6.84 1.48 23.37
CA ARG A 178 -5.81 0.50 23.72
C ARG A 178 -4.77 1.05 24.68
N GLU A 179 -4.37 2.29 24.53
CA GLU A 179 -3.42 2.96 25.44
C GLU A 179 -3.98 3.08 26.86
N ARG A 180 -5.28 3.39 27.00
CA ARG A 180 -5.94 3.47 28.31
C ARG A 180 -6.02 2.11 29.05
N VAL A 181 -6.03 1.00 28.32
CA VAL A 181 -6.10 -0.35 28.90
C VAL A 181 -4.71 -0.90 29.23
N SER A 182 -3.67 -0.39 28.58
CA SER A 182 -2.28 -0.83 28.77
C SER A 182 -1.51 -0.03 29.83
N SER A 183 -2.08 1.05 30.37
CA SER A 183 -1.47 1.80 31.48
C SER A 183 -1.82 1.11 32.80
N PRO A 184 -0.87 0.52 33.55
CA PRO A 184 -1.13 -0.01 34.86
C PRO A 184 -1.42 1.17 35.83
N VAL A 185 -2.49 1.01 36.60
CA VAL A 185 -2.82 1.88 37.74
C VAL A 185 -1.81 1.68 38.85
#